data_2c360b8fdab5b7200bb5aa195726ef2d
#
_entry.id   2c360b8fdab5b7200bb5aa195726ef2d
#
_cell.length_a   1.000
_cell.length_b   1.000
_cell.length_c   1.000
_cell.angle_alpha   90.00
_cell.angle_beta   90.00
_cell.angle_gamma   90.00
#
_symmetry.space_group_name_H-M   'P 1'
#
loop_
_entity.id
_entity.type
_entity.pdbx_description
1 polymer ?
#
loop_
_entity_poly.entity_id
_entity_poly.type
_entity_poly.pdbx_seq_one_letter_code
_entity_poly.pdbx_strand_id
1 'polypeptide(L)'
;MALPLVADAGLPREGGLNRPVVDVAVGILFRPNGDFLLTSRPSGKAYAGYWEFPGGKLEAGESVAQALARELTEELGIVIGPVTPWKVSMVDYPHALVRLNFCKVFSWVGELQMREAQSFSWQQLPVQVEPILPGTVPVLLWLANYTVQQACY
;
A
#
# COMPACT_ATOMS: atom_id res chain seq x y z
N MET A 1 3.45 21.14 -3.65
CA MET A 1 2.73 19.88 -3.40
C MET A 1 2.30 19.28 -4.73
N ALA A 2 2.59 18.01 -4.95
CA ALA A 2 2.20 17.35 -6.18
C ALA A 2 0.68 17.20 -6.27
N LEU A 3 0.14 17.28 -7.49
CA LEU A 3 -1.27 17.03 -7.73
C LEU A 3 -1.59 15.55 -7.47
N PRO A 4 -2.81 15.23 -6.99
CA PRO A 4 -3.22 13.85 -6.83
C PRO A 4 -3.20 13.09 -8.15
N LEU A 5 -2.82 11.81 -8.08
CA LEU A 5 -3.07 10.88 -9.18
C LEU A 5 -4.58 10.67 -9.29
N VAL A 6 -5.18 10.93 -10.44
CA VAL A 6 -6.61 10.74 -10.64
C VAL A 6 -6.83 9.36 -11.25
N ALA A 7 -7.48 8.48 -10.51
CA ALA A 7 -7.84 7.14 -10.97
C ALA A 7 -9.26 7.15 -11.54
N ASP A 8 -9.44 6.51 -12.70
CA ASP A 8 -10.76 6.37 -13.35
C ASP A 8 -11.51 7.69 -13.46
N ALA A 9 -10.88 8.66 -14.12
CA ALA A 9 -11.36 10.04 -14.21
C ALA A 9 -12.78 10.17 -14.81
N GLY A 10 -13.20 9.19 -15.60
CA GLY A 10 -14.54 9.17 -16.20
C GLY A 10 -15.65 8.75 -15.25
N LEU A 11 -15.33 8.25 -14.06
CA LEU A 11 -16.33 7.80 -13.10
C LEU A 11 -16.68 8.92 -12.10
N PRO A 12 -17.94 8.93 -11.60
CA PRO A 12 -18.33 9.92 -10.58
C PRO A 12 -17.51 9.78 -9.30
N ARG A 13 -17.34 10.91 -8.59
CA ARG A 13 -16.61 10.95 -7.30
C ARG A 13 -17.63 10.91 -6.15
N GLU A 14 -17.55 9.86 -5.33
CA GLU A 14 -18.39 9.76 -4.11
C GLU A 14 -17.97 10.84 -3.13
N GLY A 15 -18.94 11.47 -2.46
CA GLY A 15 -18.72 12.52 -1.47
C GLY A 15 -18.59 13.92 -2.06
N GLY A 16 -18.62 14.10 -3.39
CA GLY A 16 -18.60 15.40 -4.05
C GLY A 16 -17.25 16.10 -4.02
N LEU A 17 -17.26 17.42 -4.23
CA LEU A 17 -16.04 18.23 -4.39
C LEU A 17 -15.26 18.45 -3.10
N ASN A 18 -15.96 18.41 -1.95
CA ASN A 18 -15.37 18.73 -0.64
C ASN A 18 -15.22 17.48 0.23
N ARG A 19 -15.04 16.32 -0.39
CA ARG A 19 -14.85 15.08 0.37
C ARG A 19 -13.55 15.12 1.16
N PRO A 20 -13.54 14.55 2.39
CA PRO A 20 -12.34 14.60 3.23
C PRO A 20 -11.23 13.73 2.66
N VAL A 21 -9.99 14.10 3.00
CA VAL A 21 -8.83 13.24 2.73
C VAL A 21 -8.79 12.12 3.77
N VAL A 22 -8.67 10.88 3.28
CA VAL A 22 -8.52 9.71 4.12
C VAL A 22 -7.06 9.31 4.18
N ASP A 23 -6.47 9.33 5.38
CA ASP A 23 -5.10 8.88 5.56
C ASP A 23 -5.04 7.35 5.65
N VAL A 24 -4.11 6.76 4.91
CA VAL A 24 -3.89 5.32 4.83
C VAL A 24 -2.42 5.02 5.10
N ALA A 25 -2.16 4.09 6.00
CA ALA A 25 -0.81 3.58 6.24
C ALA A 25 -0.56 2.39 5.33
N VAL A 26 0.56 2.41 4.60
CA VAL A 26 0.91 1.36 3.63
C VAL A 26 2.29 0.83 3.94
N GLY A 27 2.42 -0.49 4.06
CA GLY A 27 3.67 -1.16 4.38
C GLY A 27 4.30 -1.84 3.18
N ILE A 28 5.55 -1.50 2.90
CA ILE A 28 6.36 -2.24 1.95
C ILE A 28 7.25 -3.17 2.77
N LEU A 29 6.86 -4.44 2.86
CA LEU A 29 7.57 -5.46 3.60
C LEU A 29 8.63 -6.08 2.70
N PHE A 30 9.89 -6.00 3.12
CA PHE A 30 11.00 -6.57 2.37
C PHE A 30 11.55 -7.80 3.06
N ARG A 31 11.74 -8.89 2.29
CA ARG A 31 12.58 -10.00 2.72
C ARG A 31 14.05 -9.65 2.56
N PRO A 32 14.96 -10.39 3.23
CA PRO A 32 16.41 -10.12 3.10
C PRO A 32 16.93 -10.17 1.67
N ASN A 33 16.29 -10.95 0.78
CA ASN A 33 16.69 -11.04 -0.62
C ASN A 33 16.19 -9.87 -1.48
N GLY A 34 15.44 -8.93 -0.89
CA GLY A 34 14.89 -7.77 -1.59
C GLY A 34 13.48 -7.94 -2.14
N ASP A 35 12.89 -9.13 -2.03
CA ASP A 35 11.50 -9.34 -2.43
C ASP A 35 10.57 -8.49 -1.57
N PHE A 36 9.51 -7.98 -2.16
CA PHE A 36 8.48 -7.23 -1.44
C PHE A 36 7.12 -7.92 -1.55
N LEU A 37 6.27 -7.68 -0.54
CA LEU A 37 4.97 -8.31 -0.42
C LEU A 37 3.88 -7.49 -1.10
N LEU A 38 3.13 -8.13 -2.00
CA LEU A 38 1.86 -7.60 -2.51
C LEU A 38 0.72 -8.50 -2.07
N THR A 39 -0.44 -7.89 -1.82
CA THR A 39 -1.67 -8.60 -1.48
C THR A 39 -2.78 -8.19 -2.44
N SER A 40 -3.72 -9.10 -2.71
CA SER A 40 -4.89 -8.78 -3.52
C SER A 40 -6.01 -8.23 -2.65
N ARG A 41 -6.78 -7.28 -3.19
CA ARG A 41 -7.92 -6.72 -2.45
C ARG A 41 -9.04 -7.76 -2.39
N PRO A 42 -9.61 -8.02 -1.18
CA PRO A 42 -10.65 -9.02 -1.04
C PRO A 42 -11.95 -8.63 -1.74
N SER A 43 -12.81 -9.62 -1.98
CA SER A 43 -14.14 -9.37 -2.53
C SER A 43 -14.95 -8.46 -1.61
N GLY A 44 -15.83 -7.65 -2.20
CA GLY A 44 -16.63 -6.68 -1.46
C GLY A 44 -16.00 -5.32 -1.25
N LYS A 45 -14.71 -5.16 -1.54
CA LYS A 45 -14.03 -3.85 -1.53
C LYS A 45 -13.96 -3.27 -2.95
N ALA A 46 -13.80 -1.94 -3.03
CA ALA A 46 -13.49 -1.30 -4.30
C ALA A 46 -12.22 -1.91 -4.89
N TYR A 47 -12.18 -2.09 -6.20
CA TYR A 47 -11.06 -2.69 -6.90
C TYR A 47 -10.73 -4.12 -6.42
N ALA A 48 -11.75 -4.92 -6.07
CA ALA A 48 -11.55 -6.31 -5.67
C ALA A 48 -10.68 -7.07 -6.69
N GLY A 49 -9.72 -7.84 -6.20
CA GLY A 49 -8.80 -8.61 -7.03
C GLY A 49 -7.56 -7.84 -7.52
N TYR A 50 -7.54 -6.51 -7.38
CA TYR A 50 -6.34 -5.72 -7.69
C TYR A 50 -5.27 -5.93 -6.63
N TRP A 51 -4.01 -5.86 -7.05
CA TRP A 51 -2.86 -6.06 -6.17
C TRP A 51 -2.31 -4.75 -5.65
N GLU A 52 -1.93 -4.73 -4.38
CA GLU A 52 -1.46 -3.55 -3.66
C GLU A 52 -0.49 -3.94 -2.55
N PHE A 53 0.19 -2.95 -1.99
CA PHE A 53 0.91 -3.16 -0.74
C PHE A 53 -0.10 -3.20 0.42
N PRO A 54 0.14 -4.04 1.45
CA PRO A 54 -0.79 -4.16 2.57
C PRO A 54 -0.81 -2.91 3.44
N GLY A 55 -1.93 -2.68 4.10
CA GLY A 55 -2.12 -1.55 5.00
C GLY A 55 -3.58 -1.22 5.17
N GLY A 56 -3.86 -0.06 5.74
CA GLY A 56 -5.24 0.37 5.97
C GLY A 56 -5.34 1.76 6.54
N LYS A 57 -6.58 2.19 6.77
CA LYS A 57 -6.91 3.54 7.21
C LYS A 57 -6.44 3.79 8.63
N LEU A 58 -5.99 5.02 8.91
CA LEU A 58 -5.72 5.47 10.26
C LEU A 58 -7.04 5.63 11.01
N GLU A 59 -7.05 5.20 12.27
CA GLU A 59 -8.12 5.52 13.21
C GLU A 59 -7.81 6.83 13.93
N ALA A 60 -8.81 7.42 14.55
CA ALA A 60 -8.64 8.68 15.27
C ALA A 60 -7.54 8.55 16.33
N GLY A 61 -6.60 9.49 16.32
CA GLY A 61 -5.50 9.53 17.27
C GLY A 61 -4.32 8.62 16.97
N GLU A 62 -4.40 7.81 15.91
CA GLU A 62 -3.27 6.95 15.52
C GLU A 62 -2.22 7.70 14.71
N SER A 63 -0.94 7.39 14.96
CA SER A 63 0.13 7.71 14.02
C SER A 63 0.10 6.73 12.85
N VAL A 64 0.83 7.05 11.78
CA VAL A 64 0.98 6.14 10.64
C VAL A 64 1.58 4.81 11.09
N ALA A 65 2.63 4.84 11.92
CA ALA A 65 3.27 3.63 12.42
C ALA A 65 2.33 2.77 13.25
N GLN A 66 1.52 3.40 14.12
CA GLN A 66 0.53 2.68 14.95
C GLN A 66 -0.54 2.03 14.08
N ALA A 67 -1.07 2.77 13.11
CA ALA A 67 -2.08 2.25 12.19
C ALA A 67 -1.53 1.08 11.39
N LEU A 68 -0.31 1.20 10.87
CA LEU A 68 0.31 0.13 10.09
C LEU A 68 0.49 -1.13 10.94
N ALA A 69 1.00 -0.99 12.16
CA ALA A 69 1.18 -2.12 13.07
C ALA A 69 -0.15 -2.82 13.35
N ARG A 70 -1.20 -2.06 13.65
CA ARG A 70 -2.54 -2.60 13.89
C ARG A 70 -3.11 -3.31 12.66
N GLU A 71 -3.06 -2.65 11.51
CA GLU A 71 -3.61 -3.19 10.26
C GLU A 71 -2.93 -4.49 9.85
N LEU A 72 -1.60 -4.57 9.94
CA LEU A 72 -0.89 -5.77 9.54
C LEU A 72 -1.10 -6.92 10.52
N THR A 73 -1.35 -6.63 11.79
CA THR A 73 -1.79 -7.66 12.74
C THR A 73 -3.20 -8.16 12.39
N GLU A 74 -4.12 -7.25 12.09
CA GLU A 74 -5.50 -7.62 11.74
C GLU A 74 -5.58 -8.39 10.43
N GLU A 75 -4.87 -7.92 9.40
CA GLU A 75 -4.95 -8.50 8.06
C GLU A 75 -4.08 -9.72 7.85
N LEU A 76 -2.86 -9.70 8.39
CA LEU A 76 -1.83 -10.70 8.07
C LEU A 76 -1.38 -11.52 9.28
N GLY A 77 -1.82 -11.18 10.49
CA GLY A 77 -1.47 -11.94 11.68
C GLY A 77 -0.02 -11.80 12.12
N ILE A 78 0.67 -10.75 11.71
CA ILE A 78 2.08 -10.52 12.04
C ILE A 78 2.25 -9.31 12.96
N VAL A 79 3.36 -9.27 13.68
CA VAL A 79 3.77 -8.12 14.49
C VAL A 79 5.01 -7.52 13.84
N ILE A 80 4.86 -6.34 13.28
CA ILE A 80 5.97 -5.70 12.55
C ILE A 80 6.97 -5.06 13.49
N GLY A 81 8.23 -5.03 13.07
CA GLY A 81 9.30 -4.32 13.72
C GLY A 81 9.28 -2.82 13.38
N PRO A 82 10.42 -2.14 13.48
CA PRO A 82 10.48 -0.71 13.21
C PRO A 82 9.98 -0.34 11.82
N VAL A 83 9.29 0.80 11.76
CA VAL A 83 8.70 1.33 10.53
C VAL A 83 9.53 2.52 10.07
N THR A 84 9.98 2.51 8.83
CA THR A 84 10.75 3.61 8.24
C THR A 84 9.85 4.38 7.27
N PRO A 85 9.43 5.62 7.62
CA PRO A 85 8.68 6.45 6.68
C PRO A 85 9.48 6.66 5.39
N TRP A 86 8.79 6.63 4.25
CA TRP A 86 9.47 6.76 2.96
C TRP A 86 8.86 7.85 2.09
N LYS A 87 7.64 7.66 1.62
CA LYS A 87 6.99 8.60 0.69
C LYS A 87 5.52 8.79 1.04
N VAL A 88 4.97 9.89 0.58
CA VAL A 88 3.54 10.20 0.68
C VAL A 88 3.03 10.55 -0.72
N SER A 89 1.88 10.01 -1.10
CA SER A 89 1.22 10.41 -2.34
C SER A 89 -0.28 10.51 -2.15
N MET A 90 -0.91 11.36 -2.97
CA MET A 90 -2.37 11.51 -2.98
C MET A 90 -2.94 10.78 -4.18
N VAL A 91 -4.03 10.05 -3.98
CA VAL A 91 -4.77 9.39 -5.06
C VAL A 91 -6.23 9.76 -4.95
N ASP A 92 -6.76 10.26 -6.07
CA ASP A 92 -8.17 10.60 -6.21
C ASP A 92 -8.88 9.42 -6.87
N TYR A 93 -9.42 8.54 -6.04
CA TYR A 93 -10.24 7.41 -6.50
C TYR A 93 -11.72 7.82 -6.58
N PRO A 94 -12.52 7.13 -7.42
CA PRO A 94 -13.96 7.36 -7.41
C PRO A 94 -14.61 7.25 -6.03
N HIS A 95 -14.14 6.31 -5.22
CA HIS A 95 -14.72 6.02 -3.89
C HIS A 95 -14.13 6.85 -2.75
N ALA A 96 -12.94 7.41 -2.90
CA ALA A 96 -12.28 8.16 -1.83
C ALA A 96 -11.08 8.96 -2.34
N LEU A 97 -10.83 10.09 -1.70
CA LEU A 97 -9.58 10.85 -1.86
C LEU A 97 -8.66 10.40 -0.73
N VAL A 98 -7.55 9.74 -1.07
CA VAL A 98 -6.67 9.14 -0.09
C VAL A 98 -5.28 9.76 -0.09
N ARG A 99 -4.70 9.87 1.11
CA ARG A 99 -3.27 10.14 1.29
C ARG A 99 -2.61 8.83 1.69
N LEU A 100 -1.75 8.32 0.80
CA LEU A 100 -1.03 7.07 1.03
C LEU A 100 0.31 7.39 1.69
N ASN A 101 0.49 6.88 2.90
CA ASN A 101 1.70 7.07 3.69
C ASN A 101 2.50 5.77 3.61
N PHE A 102 3.51 5.75 2.72
CA PHE A 102 4.32 4.56 2.47
C PHE A 102 5.46 4.45 3.46
N CYS A 103 5.57 3.28 4.08
CA CYS A 103 6.60 2.97 5.05
C CYS A 103 7.29 1.67 4.65
N LYS A 104 8.61 1.61 4.85
CA LYS A 104 9.38 0.37 4.65
C LYS A 104 9.43 -0.41 5.96
N VAL A 105 9.28 -1.71 5.88
CA VAL A 105 9.32 -2.64 7.01
C VAL A 105 10.25 -3.80 6.64
N PHE A 106 11.30 -4.00 7.43
CA PHE A 106 12.34 -4.99 7.12
C PHE A 106 12.30 -6.20 8.07
N SER A 107 11.48 -6.16 9.10
CA SER A 107 11.39 -7.26 10.07
C SER A 107 9.98 -7.38 10.66
N TRP A 108 9.61 -8.59 11.01
CA TRP A 108 8.35 -8.90 11.66
C TRP A 108 8.45 -10.26 12.33
N VAL A 109 7.51 -10.52 13.25
CA VAL A 109 7.37 -11.79 13.95
C VAL A 109 6.06 -12.43 13.53
N GLY A 110 6.07 -13.73 13.31
CA GLY A 110 4.89 -14.50 12.90
C GLY A 110 4.89 -14.85 11.43
N GLU A 111 4.05 -15.79 11.06
CA GLU A 111 3.85 -16.20 9.67
C GLU A 111 2.62 -15.52 9.10
N LEU A 112 2.68 -15.19 7.81
CA LEU A 112 1.58 -14.53 7.12
C LEU A 112 0.33 -15.40 7.12
N GLN A 113 -0.79 -14.83 7.58
CA GLN A 113 -2.11 -15.42 7.57
C GLN A 113 -3.05 -14.49 6.80
N MET A 114 -3.72 -15.02 5.79
CA MET A 114 -4.66 -14.22 5.00
C MET A 114 -6.01 -14.13 5.72
N ARG A 115 -6.09 -13.26 6.71
CA ARG A 115 -7.27 -13.17 7.61
C ARG A 115 -8.49 -12.54 6.97
N GLU A 116 -8.34 -11.88 5.82
CA GLU A 116 -9.43 -11.26 5.07
C GLU A 116 -9.72 -11.98 3.76
N ALA A 117 -9.30 -13.24 3.63
CA ALA A 117 -9.48 -14.05 2.44
C ALA A 117 -8.84 -13.47 1.18
N GLN A 118 -7.86 -12.57 1.33
CA GLN A 118 -7.05 -12.07 0.22
C GLN A 118 -5.94 -13.06 -0.11
N SER A 119 -5.32 -12.87 -1.27
CA SER A 119 -4.11 -13.61 -1.65
C SER A 119 -2.88 -12.76 -1.40
N PHE A 120 -1.72 -13.40 -1.29
CA PHE A 120 -0.45 -12.68 -1.19
C PHE A 120 0.58 -13.27 -2.15
N SER A 121 1.56 -12.46 -2.51
CA SER A 121 2.67 -12.90 -3.35
C SER A 121 3.92 -12.07 -3.05
N TRP A 122 5.05 -12.74 -2.88
CA TRP A 122 6.35 -12.10 -2.82
C TRP A 122 6.80 -11.81 -4.25
N GLN A 123 7.13 -10.55 -4.52
CA GLN A 123 7.42 -10.08 -5.86
C GLN A 123 8.79 -9.44 -5.96
N GLN A 124 9.32 -9.44 -7.16
CA GLN A 124 10.47 -8.65 -7.59
C GLN A 124 10.03 -7.82 -8.81
N LEU A 125 10.85 -6.89 -9.23
CA LEU A 125 10.60 -6.14 -10.44
C LEU A 125 11.17 -6.90 -11.66
N PRO A 126 10.44 -7.00 -12.77
CA PRO A 126 9.05 -6.58 -12.94
C PRO A 126 8.08 -7.51 -12.22
N VAL A 127 6.99 -6.97 -11.66
CA VAL A 127 5.99 -7.77 -10.96
C VAL A 127 5.27 -8.70 -11.92
N GLN A 128 4.87 -9.88 -11.41
CA GLN A 128 4.22 -10.93 -12.19
C GLN A 128 2.73 -11.10 -11.88
N VAL A 129 2.18 -10.22 -11.03
CA VAL A 129 0.75 -10.24 -10.68
C VAL A 129 0.04 -9.05 -11.33
N GLU A 130 -1.24 -9.23 -11.61
CA GLU A 130 -2.09 -8.21 -12.25
C GLU A 130 -3.56 -8.43 -11.90
N PRO A 131 -4.41 -7.40 -11.97
CA PRO A 131 -4.07 -5.99 -12.22
C PRO A 131 -3.49 -5.31 -11.00
N ILE A 132 -2.76 -4.22 -11.21
CA ILE A 132 -2.14 -3.44 -10.14
C ILE A 132 -3.03 -2.24 -9.80
N LEU A 133 -3.27 -2.04 -8.51
CA LEU A 133 -4.05 -0.89 -8.05
C LEU A 133 -3.38 0.42 -8.49
N PRO A 134 -4.13 1.41 -9.02
CA PRO A 134 -3.53 2.64 -9.53
C PRO A 134 -2.55 3.34 -8.60
N GLY A 135 -2.87 3.43 -7.30
CA GLY A 135 -1.98 4.05 -6.32
C GLY A 135 -0.69 3.27 -6.05
N THR A 136 -0.63 2.00 -6.46
CA THR A 136 0.56 1.15 -6.30
C THR A 136 1.54 1.33 -7.44
N VAL A 137 1.07 1.70 -8.63
CA VAL A 137 1.92 1.82 -9.83
C VAL A 137 3.10 2.77 -9.62
N PRO A 138 2.92 4.00 -9.09
CA PRO A 138 4.06 4.89 -8.86
C PRO A 138 5.12 4.31 -7.92
N VAL A 139 4.69 3.54 -6.92
CA VAL A 139 5.61 2.92 -5.95
C VAL A 139 6.54 1.94 -6.64
N LEU A 140 6.01 1.15 -7.58
CA LEU A 140 6.83 0.20 -8.35
C LEU A 140 7.87 0.93 -9.19
N LEU A 141 7.54 2.10 -9.74
CA LEU A 141 8.49 2.94 -10.46
C LEU A 141 9.57 3.51 -9.53
N TRP A 142 9.19 3.94 -8.32
CA TRP A 142 10.16 4.43 -7.34
C TRP A 142 11.13 3.32 -6.92
N LEU A 143 10.63 2.11 -6.72
CA LEU A 143 11.47 0.95 -6.38
C LEU A 143 12.43 0.61 -7.52
N ALA A 144 11.98 0.67 -8.76
CA ALA A 144 12.82 0.43 -9.93
C ALA A 144 13.95 1.46 -10.04
N ASN A 145 13.65 2.75 -9.85
CA ASN A 145 14.63 3.81 -9.89
C ASN A 145 15.67 3.67 -8.78
N TYR A 146 15.24 3.31 -7.57
CA TYR A 146 16.15 3.07 -6.44
C TYR A 146 17.13 1.94 -6.75
N THR A 147 16.63 0.84 -7.31
CA THR A 147 17.47 -0.32 -7.68
C THR A 147 18.50 0.05 -8.73
N VAL A 148 18.11 0.83 -9.75
CA VAL A 148 19.05 1.30 -10.79
C VAL A 148 20.11 2.20 -10.20
N GLN A 149 19.75 3.12 -9.31
CA GLN A 149 20.73 3.99 -8.65
C GLN A 149 21.72 3.21 -7.80
N GLN A 150 21.28 2.18 -7.11
CA GLN A 150 22.16 1.33 -6.32
C GLN A 150 23.10 0.50 -7.20
N ALA A 151 22.65 0.06 -8.35
CA ALA A 151 23.47 -0.71 -9.27
C ALA A 151 24.61 0.10 -9.89
N CYS A 152 24.51 1.45 -9.88
CA CYS A 152 25.54 2.34 -10.42
C CYS A 152 26.65 2.67 -9.41
N TYR A 153 26.54 2.21 -8.19
CA TYR A 153 27.54 2.38 -7.15
C TYR A 153 28.15 1.03 -6.78
#